data_ef21f8b578992094f2e2485e55e011ad
#
_entry.id   ef21f8b578992094f2e2485e55e011ad
#
_cell.length_a   1.000
_cell.length_b   1.000
_cell.length_c   1.000
_cell.angle_alpha   90.00
_cell.angle_beta   90.00
_cell.angle_gamma   90.00
#
_symmetry.space_group_name_H-M   'P 1'
#
loop_
_entity.id
_entity.type
_entity.pdbx_description
1 polymer ?
#
loop_
_entity_poly.entity_id
_entity_poly.type
_entity_poly.pdbx_seq_one_letter_code
_entity_poly.pdbx_strand_id
1 'polypeptide(L)'
;MQQATTLPVDMKVLMNHIYEYKKGVRRMVLFTFNKKYEDFVIRRLESQNIKYVIQPAGNNSLNLYFGREECLNAIRMIAARPLNLLTPEEDFMLGAMLGYDICAQCERNCERKYKCG
;
A
#
# COMPACT_ATOMS: atom_id res chain seq x y z
N MET A 1 -29.39 -14.67 4.86
CA MET A 1 -28.79 -14.74 4.63
C MET A 1 -27.62 -14.74 4.69
N GLN A 2 -27.16 -14.93 4.82
CA GLN A 2 -26.11 -14.83 5.04
C GLN A 2 -25.02 -15.01 4.28
N GLN A 3 -24.90 -15.61 3.44
CA GLN A 3 -23.77 -15.84 2.67
C GLN A 3 -23.33 -14.68 1.91
N ALA A 4 -24.22 -13.88 1.55
CA ALA A 4 -23.91 -12.60 0.94
C ALA A 4 -22.98 -11.78 1.82
N THR A 5 -22.91 -12.10 3.10
CA THR A 5 -22.07 -11.38 4.03
C THR A 5 -20.68 -11.97 4.15
N THR A 6 -20.42 -13.07 3.43
CA THR A 6 -19.13 -13.74 3.53
C THR A 6 -18.15 -13.13 2.53
N LEU A 7 -17.26 -12.27 3.00
CA LEU A 7 -16.19 -11.73 2.19
C LEU A 7 -14.94 -12.57 2.33
N PRO A 8 -14.12 -12.68 1.28
CA PRO A 8 -12.81 -13.29 1.41
C PRO A 8 -12.00 -12.58 2.50
N VAL A 9 -11.08 -13.33 3.12
CA VAL A 9 -10.26 -12.78 4.19
C VAL A 9 -9.52 -11.53 3.74
N ASP A 10 -8.96 -11.54 2.52
CA ASP A 10 -8.23 -10.40 2.00
C ASP A 10 -9.09 -9.14 1.96
N MET A 11 -10.34 -9.27 1.59
CA MET A 11 -11.24 -8.13 1.52
C MET A 11 -11.61 -7.63 2.91
N LYS A 12 -11.68 -8.53 3.90
CA LYS A 12 -11.89 -8.12 5.28
C LYS A 12 -10.69 -7.33 5.80
N VAL A 13 -9.48 -7.75 5.44
CA VAL A 13 -8.26 -7.04 5.81
C VAL A 13 -8.26 -5.64 5.18
N LEU A 14 -8.65 -5.53 3.91
CA LEU A 14 -8.78 -4.24 3.25
C LEU A 14 -9.74 -3.32 4.00
N MET A 15 -10.90 -3.85 4.40
CA MET A 15 -11.89 -3.05 5.12
C MET A 15 -11.32 -2.52 6.43
N ASN A 16 -10.53 -3.33 7.11
CA ASN A 16 -9.87 -2.89 8.34
C ASN A 16 -8.85 -1.78 8.06
N HIS A 17 -8.08 -1.91 6.99
CA HIS A 17 -7.13 -0.86 6.61
C HIS A 17 -7.83 0.46 6.30
N ILE A 18 -8.97 0.39 5.60
CA ILE A 18 -9.75 1.58 5.32
C ILE A 18 -10.24 2.22 6.61
N TYR A 19 -10.71 1.40 7.55
CA TYR A 19 -11.15 1.89 8.85
C TYR A 19 -10.02 2.61 9.57
N GLU A 20 -8.84 2.00 9.64
CA GLU A 20 -7.68 2.61 10.30
C GLU A 20 -7.27 3.92 9.65
N TYR A 21 -7.31 3.98 8.32
CA TYR A 21 -6.99 5.21 7.61
C TYR A 21 -7.99 6.31 7.96
N LYS A 22 -9.27 5.99 7.96
CA LYS A 22 -10.31 6.97 8.26
C LYS A 22 -10.25 7.46 9.71
N LYS A 23 -9.76 6.61 10.61
CA LYS A 23 -9.57 6.99 12.01
C LYS A 23 -8.29 7.80 12.23
N GLY A 24 -7.47 7.97 11.21
CA GLY A 24 -6.24 8.72 11.33
C GLY A 24 -5.07 7.91 11.89
N VAL A 25 -5.23 6.62 12.04
CA VAL A 25 -4.16 5.75 12.53
C VAL A 25 -3.05 5.61 11.50
N ARG A 26 -3.42 5.63 10.23
CA ARG A 26 -2.46 5.50 9.14
C ARG A 26 -2.59 6.65 8.17
N ARG A 27 -1.46 7.12 7.66
CA ARG A 27 -1.44 8.17 6.63
C ARG A 27 -1.56 7.58 5.25
N MET A 28 -1.05 6.37 5.07
CA MET A 28 -1.08 5.65 3.80
C MET A 28 -1.05 4.15 4.07
N VAL A 29 -1.65 3.39 3.19
CA VAL A 29 -1.67 1.94 3.26
C VAL A 29 -1.17 1.37 1.94
N LEU A 30 -0.36 0.33 2.02
CA LEU A 30 0.01 -0.51 0.88
C LEU A 30 -0.61 -1.88 1.11
N PHE A 31 -1.39 -2.33 0.14
CA PHE A 31 -2.09 -3.60 0.24
C PHE A 31 -2.01 -4.34 -1.08
N THR A 32 -1.57 -5.59 -1.05
CA THR A 32 -1.47 -6.42 -2.24
C THR A 32 -2.64 -7.39 -2.27
N PHE A 33 -3.30 -7.50 -3.42
CA PHE A 33 -4.48 -8.34 -3.52
C PHE A 33 -4.56 -8.98 -4.90
N ASN A 34 -5.39 -10.03 -5.01
CA ASN A 34 -5.59 -10.72 -6.26
C ASN A 34 -6.39 -9.84 -7.23
N LYS A 35 -5.94 -9.76 -8.47
CA LYS A 35 -6.54 -8.92 -9.49
C LYS A 35 -8.05 -9.16 -9.68
N LYS A 36 -8.53 -10.35 -9.37
CA LYS A 36 -9.96 -10.65 -9.54
C LYS A 36 -10.85 -9.79 -8.65
N TYR A 37 -10.30 -9.18 -7.60
CA TYR A 37 -11.05 -8.30 -6.70
C TYR A 37 -10.93 -6.83 -7.05
N GLU A 38 -10.31 -6.50 -8.20
CA GLU A 38 -10.04 -5.11 -8.54
C GLU A 38 -11.30 -4.24 -8.54
N ASP A 39 -12.37 -4.72 -9.16
CA ASP A 39 -13.62 -3.95 -9.23
C ASP A 39 -14.18 -3.69 -7.84
N PHE A 40 -14.17 -4.69 -6.99
CA PHE A 40 -14.67 -4.54 -5.62
C PHE A 40 -13.84 -3.47 -4.87
N VAL A 41 -12.51 -3.56 -4.99
CA VAL A 41 -11.60 -2.66 -4.29
C VAL A 41 -11.82 -1.22 -4.75
N ILE A 42 -11.86 -1.00 -6.06
CA ILE A 42 -12.03 0.34 -6.62
C ILE A 42 -13.36 0.93 -6.19
N ARG A 43 -14.43 0.16 -6.29
CA ARG A 43 -15.74 0.66 -5.91
C ARG A 43 -15.79 1.04 -4.43
N ARG A 44 -15.14 0.24 -3.59
CA ARG A 44 -15.15 0.52 -2.16
C ARG A 44 -14.39 1.80 -1.83
N LEU A 45 -13.24 2.02 -2.47
CA LEU A 45 -12.45 3.22 -2.24
C LEU A 45 -13.18 4.46 -2.78
N GLU A 46 -13.74 4.35 -3.98
CA GLU A 46 -14.42 5.49 -4.58
C GLU A 46 -15.68 5.86 -3.83
N SER A 47 -16.39 4.88 -3.28
CA SER A 47 -17.60 5.16 -2.51
C SER A 47 -17.31 5.94 -1.24
N GLN A 48 -16.06 5.93 -0.77
CA GLN A 48 -15.65 6.64 0.43
C GLN A 48 -14.76 7.85 0.13
N ASN A 49 -14.64 8.22 -1.14
CA ASN A 49 -13.85 9.34 -1.60
C ASN A 49 -12.37 9.22 -1.19
N ILE A 50 -11.85 7.99 -1.21
CA ILE A 50 -10.45 7.74 -0.90
C ILE A 50 -9.67 7.68 -2.20
N LYS A 51 -8.61 8.48 -2.31
CA LYS A 51 -7.73 8.47 -3.48
C LYS A 51 -6.78 7.30 -3.39
N TYR A 52 -6.39 6.78 -4.56
CA TYR A 52 -5.57 5.57 -4.60
C TYR A 52 -4.71 5.52 -5.85
N VAL A 53 -3.70 4.65 -5.80
CA VAL A 53 -2.83 4.32 -6.95
C VAL A 53 -2.76 2.80 -7.00
N ILE A 54 -2.86 2.22 -8.18
CA ILE A 54 -2.75 0.77 -8.38
C ILE A 54 -1.56 0.49 -9.29
N GLN A 55 -0.78 -0.51 -8.93
CA GLN A 55 0.42 -0.92 -9.65
C GLN A 55 0.41 -2.44 -9.83
N PRO A 56 0.72 -2.95 -11.03
CA PRO A 56 0.86 -4.40 -11.20
C PRO A 56 1.95 -4.96 -10.29
N ALA A 57 1.69 -6.12 -9.68
CA ALA A 57 2.61 -6.70 -8.71
C ALA A 57 2.94 -8.17 -9.03
N GLY A 58 2.66 -8.62 -10.23
CA GLY A 58 2.89 -9.99 -10.63
C GLY A 58 1.79 -10.42 -11.58
N ASN A 59 1.70 -11.74 -11.83
CA ASN A 59 0.77 -12.21 -12.85
C ASN A 59 -0.69 -11.95 -12.51
N ASN A 60 -1.06 -12.18 -11.26
CA ASN A 60 -2.45 -12.06 -10.84
C ASN A 60 -2.61 -11.19 -9.61
N SER A 61 -1.64 -10.34 -9.33
CA SER A 61 -1.68 -9.49 -8.14
C SER A 61 -1.51 -8.04 -8.50
N LEU A 62 -2.10 -7.18 -7.66
CA LEU A 62 -1.99 -5.74 -7.77
C LEU A 62 -1.57 -5.17 -6.43
N ASN A 63 -0.72 -4.14 -6.47
CA ASN A 63 -0.40 -3.34 -5.30
C ASN A 63 -1.33 -2.14 -5.28
N LEU A 64 -2.00 -1.95 -4.16
CA LEU A 64 -2.86 -0.81 -3.94
C LEU A 64 -2.20 0.10 -2.92
N TYR A 65 -2.09 1.38 -3.27
CA TYR A 65 -1.68 2.42 -2.35
C TYR A 65 -2.85 3.36 -2.17
N PHE A 66 -3.26 3.63 -0.95
CA PHE A 66 -4.28 4.64 -0.73
C PHE A 66 -3.96 5.43 0.53
N GLY A 67 -4.43 6.67 0.58
CA GLY A 67 -4.14 7.51 1.72
C GLY A 67 -4.09 8.98 1.34
N ARG A 68 -3.26 9.73 2.06
CA ARG A 68 -3.15 11.16 1.87
C ARG A 68 -2.56 11.51 0.51
N GLU A 69 -3.03 12.62 -0.04
CA GLU A 69 -2.60 13.08 -1.36
C GLU A 69 -1.09 13.26 -1.43
N GLU A 70 -0.48 13.82 -0.39
CA GLU A 70 0.96 14.06 -0.37
C GLU A 70 1.73 12.75 -0.51
N CYS A 71 1.27 11.71 0.18
CA CYS A 71 1.91 10.40 0.11
C CYS A 71 1.72 9.78 -1.27
N LEU A 72 0.53 9.91 -1.83
CA LEU A 72 0.25 9.35 -3.15
C LEU A 72 1.05 10.06 -4.25
N ASN A 73 1.29 11.36 -4.10
CA ASN A 73 2.14 12.07 -5.06
C ASN A 73 3.55 11.51 -5.06
N ALA A 74 4.10 11.23 -3.88
CA ALA A 74 5.42 10.60 -3.78
C ALA A 74 5.39 9.19 -4.40
N ILE A 75 4.33 8.44 -4.14
CA ILE A 75 4.18 7.09 -4.70
C ILE A 75 4.17 7.13 -6.23
N ARG A 76 3.47 8.08 -6.83
CA ARG A 76 3.43 8.18 -8.29
C ARG A 76 4.82 8.38 -8.89
N MET A 77 5.72 9.00 -8.14
CA MET A 77 7.09 9.21 -8.61
C MET A 77 7.94 7.95 -8.50
N ILE A 78 7.75 7.15 -7.46
CA ILE A 78 8.62 5.99 -7.21
C ILE A 78 8.01 4.66 -7.68
N ALA A 79 6.69 4.57 -7.79
CA ALA A 79 6.02 3.32 -8.16
C ALA A 79 5.99 3.09 -9.67
N ALA A 80 6.69 3.90 -10.46
CA ALA A 80 6.91 3.61 -11.87
C ALA A 80 7.77 2.36 -12.04
N ARG A 81 8.49 1.97 -10.99
CA ARG A 81 9.30 0.76 -10.97
C ARG A 81 8.71 -0.25 -10.00
N PRO A 82 8.94 -1.56 -10.22
CA PRO A 82 8.53 -2.57 -9.25
C PRO A 82 9.16 -2.33 -7.89
N LEU A 83 8.49 -2.77 -6.82
CA LEU A 83 8.95 -2.54 -5.46
C LEU A 83 10.34 -3.12 -5.18
N ASN A 84 10.69 -4.23 -5.83
CA ASN A 84 11.99 -4.84 -5.62
C ASN A 84 13.13 -4.10 -6.34
N LEU A 85 12.82 -3.07 -7.11
CA LEU A 85 13.81 -2.27 -7.82
C LEU A 85 13.96 -0.87 -7.24
N LEU A 86 13.34 -0.59 -6.11
CA LEU A 86 13.49 0.70 -5.45
C LEU A 86 14.90 0.87 -4.92
N THR A 87 15.40 2.11 -4.97
CA THR A 87 16.66 2.44 -4.31
C THR A 87 16.49 2.34 -2.80
N PRO A 88 17.59 2.24 -2.03
CA PRO A 88 17.48 2.26 -0.56
C PRO A 88 16.75 3.50 -0.04
N GLU A 89 16.98 4.66 -0.66
CA GLU A 89 16.32 5.90 -0.27
C GLU A 89 14.81 5.83 -0.53
N GLU A 90 14.43 5.33 -1.68
CA GLU A 90 13.01 5.17 -2.02
C GLU A 90 12.33 4.18 -1.09
N ASP A 91 13.01 3.08 -0.76
CA ASP A 91 12.48 2.10 0.18
C ASP A 91 12.28 2.72 1.57
N PHE A 92 13.24 3.55 2.00
CA PHE A 92 13.13 4.26 3.27
C PHE A 92 11.92 5.20 3.26
N MET A 93 11.74 5.96 2.19
CA MET A 93 10.61 6.88 2.05
C MET A 93 9.28 6.12 2.12
N LEU A 94 9.20 5.02 1.41
CA LEU A 94 7.98 4.20 1.41
C LEU A 94 7.68 3.68 2.81
N GLY A 95 8.69 3.14 3.49
CA GLY A 95 8.51 2.64 4.85
C GLY A 95 8.05 3.71 5.82
N ALA A 96 8.61 4.92 5.70
CA ALA A 96 8.20 6.05 6.54
C ALA A 96 6.75 6.44 6.29
N MET A 97 6.33 6.49 5.02
CA MET A 97 4.94 6.81 4.68
C MET A 97 3.96 5.76 5.18
N LEU A 98 4.40 4.50 5.22
CA LEU A 98 3.56 3.41 5.71
C LEU A 98 3.50 3.37 7.24
N GLY A 99 4.26 4.22 7.91
CA GLY A 99 4.25 4.28 9.38
C GLY A 99 5.15 3.27 10.05
N TYR A 100 6.15 2.75 9.34
CA TYR A 100 7.12 1.85 9.95
C TYR A 100 8.01 2.63 10.92
N ASP A 101 8.58 1.91 11.88
CA ASP A 101 9.47 2.49 12.87
C ASP A 101 10.66 3.15 12.17
N ILE A 102 10.89 4.43 12.46
CA ILE A 102 11.93 5.20 11.78
C ILE A 102 13.32 4.63 12.07
N CYS A 103 13.57 4.20 13.30
CA CYS A 103 14.87 3.64 13.64
C CYS A 103 15.12 2.34 12.86
N ALA A 104 14.13 1.47 12.80
CA ALA A 104 14.24 0.24 12.03
C ALA A 104 14.45 0.53 10.55
N GLN A 105 13.77 1.56 10.01
CA GLN A 105 13.95 1.94 8.62
C GLN A 105 15.35 2.49 8.36
N CYS A 106 15.90 3.22 9.29
CA CYS A 106 17.27 3.73 9.16
C CYS A 106 18.27 2.58 9.11
N GLU A 107 18.13 1.60 10.01
CA GLU A 107 19.00 0.43 10.02
C GLU A 107 18.92 -0.32 8.70
N ARG A 108 17.69 -0.58 8.22
CA ARG A 108 17.47 -1.29 6.98
C ARG A 108 18.09 -0.55 5.80
N ASN A 109 17.97 0.77 5.75
CA ASN A 109 18.52 1.57 4.68
C ASN A 109 20.06 1.49 4.68
N CYS A 110 20.69 1.56 5.84
CA CYS A 110 22.13 1.44 5.95
C CYS A 110 22.61 0.06 5.50
N GLU A 111 21.94 -1.00 5.94
CA GLU A 111 22.27 -2.35 5.53
C GLU A 111 22.21 -2.50 4.02
N ARG A 112 21.16 -2.01 3.39
CA ARG A 112 21.01 -2.12 1.94
C ARG A 112 22.10 -1.38 1.19
N LYS A 113 22.47 -0.20 1.66
CA LYS A 113 23.54 0.58 1.03
C LYS A 113 24.88 -0.13 1.12
N TYR A 114 25.20 -0.65 2.28
CA TYR A 114 26.49 -1.31 2.46
C TYR A 114 26.54 -2.65 1.73
N LYS A 115 25.44 -3.36 1.66
CA LYS A 115 25.40 -4.63 0.91
C LYS A 115 25.52 -4.40 -0.58
N CYS A 116 24.93 -3.34 -1.08
CA CYS A 116 24.94 -3.05 -2.52
C CYS A 116 26.19 -2.28 -2.92
N GLY A 117 26.83 -1.67 -1.99
CA GLY A 117 28.04 -0.92 -2.23
C GLY A 117 29.25 -1.77 -2.12
#